data_3d00ca783acfd5917b70e17c83785e81
#
_entry.id   3d00ca783acfd5917b70e17c83785e81
#
_cell.length_a   1.000
_cell.length_b   1.000
_cell.length_c   1.000
_cell.angle_alpha   90.00
_cell.angle_beta   90.00
_cell.angle_gamma   90.00
#
_symmetry.space_group_name_H-M   'P 1'
#
loop_
_entity.id
_entity.type
_entity.pdbx_description
1 polymer ?
#
loop_
_entity_poly.entity_id
_entity_poly.type
_entity_poly.pdbx_seq_one_letter_code
_entity_poly.pdbx_strand_id
1 'polypeptide(L)'
;MYAQTLDQIDALKREWTDQLVEVKPERPELRRFAGIVGRVITVNFNGKAIIDFQDGGWYDITASEEYLRKLDADAASKYKNENSAQVIPEKQG
;
A
#
# COMPACT_ATOMS: atom_id res chain seq x y z
N MET A 1 7.76 5.32 21.83
CA MET A 1 8.24 5.17 21.82
C MET A 1 8.83 4.74 21.41
N TYR A 2 8.66 4.31 21.04
CA TYR A 2 9.63 3.91 20.74
C TYR A 2 9.79 3.52 19.48
N ALA A 3 10.77 3.88 18.75
CA ALA A 3 11.17 3.41 17.47
C ALA A 3 11.26 1.93 17.52
N GLN A 4 10.91 1.28 16.45
CA GLN A 4 11.05 -0.15 16.36
C GLN A 4 12.51 -0.50 16.18
N THR A 5 12.90 -1.69 16.62
CA THR A 5 14.27 -2.14 16.41
C THR A 5 14.51 -2.40 14.93
N LEU A 6 15.77 -2.44 14.53
CA LEU A 6 16.11 -2.74 13.14
C LEU A 6 15.60 -4.12 12.73
N ASP A 7 15.66 -5.09 13.65
CA ASP A 7 15.14 -6.42 13.33
C ASP A 7 13.66 -6.39 13.09
N GLN A 8 12.92 -5.60 13.86
CA GLN A 8 11.48 -5.46 13.66
C GLN A 8 11.18 -4.79 12.34
N ILE A 9 11.95 -3.76 11.99
CA ILE A 9 11.75 -3.09 10.71
C ILE A 9 12.06 -4.04 9.55
N ASP A 10 13.13 -4.81 9.65
CA ASP A 10 13.45 -5.77 8.60
C ASP A 10 12.34 -6.79 8.43
N ALA A 11 11.77 -7.26 9.54
CA ALA A 11 10.66 -8.20 9.46
C ALA A 11 9.46 -7.59 8.78
N LEU A 12 9.15 -6.33 9.11
CA LEU A 12 8.03 -5.65 8.48
C LEU A 12 8.28 -5.44 6.99
N LYS A 13 9.50 -5.10 6.62
CA LYS A 13 9.82 -4.95 5.20
C LYS A 13 9.60 -6.24 4.46
N ARG A 14 10.04 -7.37 5.02
CA ARG A 14 9.85 -8.66 4.36
C ARG A 14 8.38 -9.01 4.27
N GLU A 15 7.61 -8.66 5.27
CA GLU A 15 6.21 -9.03 5.30
C GLU A 15 5.37 -8.18 4.36
N TRP A 16 5.66 -6.88 4.27
CA TRP A 16 4.75 -5.95 3.62
C TRP A 16 5.21 -5.44 2.27
N THR A 17 6.51 -5.42 1.99
CA THR A 17 7.02 -4.86 0.73
C THR A 17 6.42 -5.60 -0.46
N ASP A 18 5.95 -4.84 -1.43
CA ASP A 18 5.34 -5.32 -2.66
C ASP A 18 3.99 -5.99 -2.45
N GLN A 19 3.45 -5.98 -1.25
CA GLN A 19 2.10 -6.49 -1.03
C GLN A 19 1.07 -5.51 -1.57
N LEU A 20 -0.01 -6.05 -2.10
CA LEU A 20 -1.17 -5.25 -2.47
C LEU A 20 -2.10 -5.18 -1.27
N VAL A 21 -2.58 -3.99 -1.01
CA VAL A 21 -3.33 -3.75 0.22
C VAL A 21 -4.51 -2.82 -0.03
N GLU A 22 -5.48 -2.90 0.87
CA GLU A 22 -6.54 -1.89 1.01
C GLU A 22 -6.51 -1.42 2.44
N VAL A 23 -6.88 -0.15 2.64
CA VAL A 23 -6.97 0.36 4.00
C VAL A 23 -8.21 -0.18 4.68
N LYS A 24 -8.16 -0.21 6.01
CA LYS A 24 -9.31 -0.56 6.83
C LYS A 24 -10.15 0.70 7.01
N PRO A 25 -11.34 0.77 6.42
CA PRO A 25 -12.11 2.03 6.40
C PRO A 25 -12.73 2.39 7.74
N GLU A 26 -12.64 1.51 8.72
CA GLU A 26 -13.11 1.82 10.05
C GLU A 26 -12.38 3.01 10.65
N ARG A 27 -11.16 3.27 10.19
CA ARG A 27 -10.40 4.41 10.68
C ARG A 27 -10.72 5.63 9.84
N PRO A 28 -11.25 6.68 10.46
CA PRO A 28 -11.69 7.85 9.69
C PRO A 28 -10.59 8.46 8.83
N GLU A 29 -9.35 8.46 9.32
CA GLU A 29 -8.25 9.07 8.59
C GLU A 29 -7.88 8.30 7.34
N LEU A 30 -8.37 7.06 7.21
CA LEU A 30 -8.04 6.24 6.05
C LEU A 30 -9.18 6.14 5.05
N ARG A 31 -10.33 6.71 5.36
CA ARG A 31 -11.50 6.54 4.51
C ARG A 31 -11.30 7.06 3.11
N ARG A 32 -10.47 8.07 2.95
CA ARG A 32 -10.22 8.63 1.64
C ARG A 32 -9.59 7.62 0.69
N PHE A 33 -8.98 6.58 1.22
CA PHE A 33 -8.37 5.54 0.41
C PHE A 33 -9.21 4.27 0.30
N ALA A 34 -10.40 4.28 0.86
CA ALA A 34 -11.23 3.07 0.92
C ALA A 34 -11.55 2.58 -0.48
N GLY A 35 -11.42 1.29 -0.68
CA GLY A 35 -11.74 0.68 -1.96
C GLY A 35 -10.68 0.82 -3.02
N ILE A 36 -9.58 1.47 -2.72
CA ILE A 36 -8.49 1.67 -3.68
C ILE A 36 -7.38 0.70 -3.35
N VAL A 37 -6.93 -0.04 -4.37
CA VAL A 37 -5.84 -0.97 -4.18
C VAL A 37 -4.53 -0.21 -4.24
N GLY A 38 -3.68 -0.40 -3.23
CA GLY A 38 -2.37 0.20 -3.20
C GLY A 38 -1.29 -0.87 -3.15
N ARG A 39 -0.06 -0.49 -3.49
CA ARG A 39 1.08 -1.38 -3.39
C ARG A 39 2.07 -0.80 -2.40
N VAL A 40 2.55 -1.65 -1.50
CA VAL A 40 3.54 -1.22 -0.51
C VAL A 40 4.90 -1.15 -1.19
N ILE A 41 5.49 0.03 -1.20
CA ILE A 41 6.81 0.25 -1.78
C ILE A 41 7.89 -0.24 -0.82
N THR A 42 7.77 0.16 0.43
CA THR A 42 8.71 -0.26 1.47
C THR A 42 8.10 0.07 2.83
N VAL A 43 8.83 -0.23 3.89
CA VAL A 43 8.44 0.14 5.26
C VAL A 43 9.54 1.01 5.82
N ASN A 44 9.17 2.15 6.38
CA ASN A 44 10.18 3.07 6.92
C ASN A 44 10.55 2.71 8.36
N PHE A 45 11.47 3.49 8.93
CA PHE A 45 11.98 3.18 10.26
C PHE A 45 10.95 3.41 11.36
N ASN A 46 9.86 4.06 11.05
CA ASN A 46 8.78 4.26 12.01
C ASN A 46 7.75 3.15 11.94
N GLY A 47 8.01 2.12 11.15
CA GLY A 47 7.08 1.01 11.03
C GLY A 47 5.88 1.32 10.15
N LYS A 48 6.01 2.30 9.29
CA LYS A 48 4.91 2.68 8.40
C LYS A 48 5.19 2.22 6.99
N ALA A 49 4.18 1.64 6.37
CA ALA A 49 4.26 1.23 4.98
C ALA A 49 4.09 2.44 4.09
N ILE A 50 4.99 2.58 3.13
CA ILE A 50 4.89 3.64 2.12
C ILE A 50 4.11 3.04 0.97
N ILE A 51 2.95 3.60 0.67
CA ILE A 51 1.99 2.96 -0.23
C ILE A 51 1.70 3.85 -1.42
N ASP A 52 1.72 3.23 -2.59
CA ASP A 52 1.39 3.89 -3.86
C ASP A 52 -0.04 3.48 -4.24
N PHE A 53 -0.97 4.41 -4.17
CA PHE A 53 -2.35 4.18 -4.57
C PHE A 53 -2.59 4.58 -6.02
N GLN A 54 -1.53 4.91 -6.74
CA GLN A 54 -1.60 5.27 -8.16
C GLN A 54 -2.30 6.61 -8.41
N ASP A 55 -2.22 7.49 -7.42
CA ASP A 55 -2.82 8.81 -7.56
C ASP A 55 -1.77 9.91 -7.63
N GLY A 56 -0.51 9.53 -7.83
CA GLY A 56 0.55 10.50 -7.99
C GLY A 56 1.33 10.79 -6.74
N GLY A 57 0.92 10.25 -5.62
CA GLY A 57 1.63 10.44 -4.36
C GLY A 57 1.83 9.13 -3.63
N TRP A 58 2.67 9.19 -2.62
CA TRP A 58 2.90 8.04 -1.75
C TRP A 58 2.50 8.46 -0.34
N TYR A 59 1.94 7.51 0.39
CA TYR A 59 1.40 7.80 1.73
C TYR A 59 1.96 6.80 2.72
N ASP A 60 2.19 7.25 3.96
CA ASP A 60 2.69 6.35 4.99
C ASP A 60 1.57 5.98 5.93
N ILE A 61 1.33 4.69 6.07
CA ILE A 61 0.27 4.14 6.91
C ILE A 61 0.88 3.03 7.73
N THR A 62 0.52 2.96 9.00
CA THR A 62 1.08 1.95 9.89
C THR A 62 1.00 0.56 9.26
N ALA A 63 2.14 -0.13 9.22
CA ALA A 63 2.23 -1.46 8.61
C ALA A 63 1.72 -2.50 9.59
N SER A 64 0.42 -2.66 9.62
CA SER A 64 -0.22 -3.58 10.53
C SER A 64 -1.59 -3.93 10.00
N GLU A 65 -2.07 -5.11 10.39
CA GLU A 65 -3.38 -5.57 9.93
C GLU A 65 -4.52 -4.80 10.56
N GLU A 66 -4.23 -3.98 11.54
CA GLU A 66 -5.25 -3.07 12.08
C GLU A 66 -5.52 -1.93 11.12
N TYR A 67 -4.58 -1.61 10.24
CA TYR A 67 -4.71 -0.48 9.32
C TYR A 67 -4.87 -0.93 7.88
N LEU A 68 -4.27 -2.06 7.51
CA LEU A 68 -4.18 -2.50 6.12
C LEU A 68 -4.61 -3.95 6.00
N ARG A 69 -5.25 -4.28 4.90
CA ARG A 69 -5.64 -5.64 4.58
C ARG A 69 -4.86 -6.09 3.35
N LYS A 70 -4.15 -7.20 3.48
CA LYS A 70 -3.42 -7.76 2.35
C LYS A 70 -4.40 -8.39 1.37
N LEU A 71 -4.10 -8.25 0.10
CA LEU A 71 -4.98 -8.71 -0.96
C LEU A 71 -4.31 -9.84 -1.74
N ASP A 72 -5.13 -10.55 -2.52
CA ASP A 72 -4.65 -11.73 -3.23
C ASP A 72 -4.42 -11.45 -4.71
N ALA A 73 -4.31 -12.51 -5.50
CA ALA A 73 -3.99 -12.39 -6.93
C ALA A 73 -5.05 -11.65 -7.72
N ASP A 74 -6.31 -11.75 -7.31
CA ASP A 74 -7.36 -11.02 -8.00
C ASP A 74 -7.15 -9.52 -7.85
N ALA A 75 -6.70 -9.10 -6.69
CA ALA A 75 -6.40 -7.71 -6.46
C ALA A 75 -5.21 -7.26 -7.30
N ALA A 76 -4.26 -8.17 -7.52
CA ALA A 76 -3.12 -7.86 -8.38
C ALA A 76 -3.58 -7.50 -9.77
N SER A 77 -4.53 -8.25 -10.30
CA SER A 77 -5.09 -7.94 -11.61
C SER A 77 -5.75 -6.59 -11.61
N LYS A 78 -6.50 -6.31 -10.59
CA LYS A 78 -7.20 -5.02 -10.49
C LYS A 78 -6.21 -3.87 -10.48
N TYR A 79 -5.14 -4.01 -9.72
CA TYR A 79 -4.12 -2.98 -9.64
C TYR A 79 -3.51 -2.74 -11.03
N LYS A 80 -3.14 -3.82 -11.68
CA LYS A 80 -2.55 -3.71 -13.01
C LYS A 80 -3.53 -3.15 -14.02
N ASN A 81 -4.79 -3.54 -13.93
CA ASN A 81 -5.78 -3.04 -14.85
C ASN A 81 -5.93 -1.53 -14.74
N GLU A 82 -5.96 -1.02 -13.53
CA GLU A 82 -6.04 0.42 -13.34
C GLU A 82 -4.81 1.10 -13.91
N ASN A 83 -3.66 0.51 -13.67
CA ASN A 83 -2.43 1.04 -14.18
C ASN A 83 -2.42 1.01 -15.70
N SER A 84 -2.88 -0.08 -16.26
CA SER A 84 -2.96 -0.22 -17.70
C SER A 84 -3.89 0.80 -18.31
N ALA A 85 -5.00 1.05 -17.67
CA ALA A 85 -5.95 2.04 -18.19
C ALA A 85 -5.32 3.42 -18.22
N GLN A 86 -4.46 3.71 -17.27
CA GLN A 86 -3.78 4.99 -17.27
C GLN A 86 -2.75 5.08 -18.35
N VAL A 87 -2.09 3.97 -18.63
CA VAL A 87 -0.99 3.95 -19.59
C VAL A 87 -1.49 3.90 -21.02
N ILE A 88 -2.51 3.11 -21.25
CA ILE A 88 -2.98 2.88 -22.61
C ILE A 88 -3.27 4.16 -23.39
N PRO A 89 -3.98 5.13 -22.81
CA PRO A 89 -4.24 6.35 -23.58
C PRO A 89 -2.97 7.01 -24.07
N GLU A 90 -1.95 6.96 -23.28
CA GLU A 90 -0.69 7.56 -23.66
C GLU A 90 -0.08 6.85 -24.83
N LYS A 91 -0.20 5.53 -24.81
CA LYS A 91 0.37 4.77 -25.89
C LYS A 91 -0.35 4.96 -27.17
N GLN A 92 -1.64 5.17 -27.06
CA GLN A 92 -2.41 5.34 -28.24
C GLN A 92 -2.04 6.59 -28.95
N GLY A 93 -1.65 7.56 -28.19
CA GLY A 93 -1.29 8.83 -28.73
C GLY A 93 -0.29 8.75 -29.81
#